data_92b399126dbcb53df9b6addf4fc2eb27
#
_entry.id   92b399126dbcb53df9b6addf4fc2eb27
#
_cell.length_a   1.000
_cell.length_b   1.000
_cell.length_c   1.000
_cell.angle_alpha   90.00
_cell.angle_beta   90.00
_cell.angle_gamma   90.00
#
_symmetry.space_group_name_H-M   'P 1'
#
loop_
_entity.id
_entity.type
_entity.pdbx_description
1 polymer ?
#
loop_
_entity_poly.entity_id
_entity_poly.type
_entity_poly.pdbx_seq_one_letter_code
_entity_poly.pdbx_strand_id
1 'polypeptide(L)'
;MVMCAALLVVVGCTKDSAFVCNIVDTEVESVGKDYVVLSATINASDYTKVERVGFMIKDNTMSDWESHTAERGREISLRIEGLKASTKYEYRAFVNAVGDIWTKGDSFTTLSNETPTPNPEPEPEPTPEPEPDPTPDPDPTPEPEPDPTPEPDPTPSGGKTYRSCWYELPIEYDSDADGRDDENSTYYYAHHLCAGGEKNAQRNGSARNYTVCFSSEHHCPVWVAAPRHRSYQSGASRTDAYTQDPQIPADIQYRKKDADSGCNNGHMLGSADRLSSTATNKQVFYFSNIAPQYSDTFNTGGGAWNNLEDHIDDLVCSDTLYVVIGAYFDKYTDKYGNTGTPKKISFGGRNDVSKPTMFYYALLRTKSGNTGKSVKDCSEAELQCAAFVMCHEQDKGHKPQAKDLISIEELEALTGFTYFSNVPNAPKTTYNANDWL
;
A
#
# COMPACT_ATOMS: atom_id res chain seq x y z
N MET A 1 70.79 -17.04 19.56
CA MET A 1 69.95 -16.97 18.36
C MET A 1 68.50 -16.99 18.84
N VAL A 2 67.96 -15.80 19.05
CA VAL A 2 66.61 -15.60 19.63
C VAL A 2 65.70 -15.21 18.50
N MET A 3 64.77 -16.05 18.17
CA MET A 3 63.73 -15.76 17.16
C MET A 3 62.64 -14.89 17.79
N CYS A 4 62.54 -13.64 17.37
CA CYS A 4 61.43 -12.78 17.65
C CYS A 4 60.27 -13.13 16.70
N ALA A 5 59.16 -13.66 17.25
CA ALA A 5 57.91 -13.82 16.53
C ALA A 5 57.18 -12.45 16.55
N ALA A 6 57.02 -11.85 15.39
CA ALA A 6 56.20 -10.66 15.21
C ALA A 6 54.73 -11.05 15.14
N LEU A 7 53.94 -10.63 16.15
CA LEU A 7 52.48 -10.79 16.19
C LEU A 7 51.87 -9.72 15.28
N LEU A 8 51.39 -10.12 14.09
CA LEU A 8 50.58 -9.23 13.24
C LEU A 8 49.20 -9.10 13.88
N VAL A 9 48.93 -7.95 14.50
CA VAL A 9 47.57 -7.55 14.86
C VAL A 9 46.92 -7.02 13.59
N VAL A 10 46.04 -7.82 12.98
CA VAL A 10 45.15 -7.36 11.94
C VAL A 10 44.04 -6.51 12.60
N VAL A 11 44.21 -5.21 12.62
CA VAL A 11 43.13 -4.29 12.95
C VAL A 11 42.15 -4.35 11.78
N GLY A 12 41.08 -5.12 11.93
CA GLY A 12 39.94 -5.08 11.04
C GLY A 12 39.28 -3.71 11.13
N CYS A 13 39.48 -2.85 10.12
CA CYS A 13 38.61 -1.69 9.91
C CYS A 13 37.21 -2.21 9.61
N THR A 14 36.34 -2.20 10.60
CA THR A 14 34.90 -2.18 10.36
C THR A 14 34.62 -0.88 9.63
N LYS A 15 34.26 -0.96 8.34
CA LYS A 15 33.68 0.19 7.64
C LYS A 15 32.37 0.49 8.38
N ASP A 16 32.35 1.55 9.17
CA ASP A 16 31.10 2.15 9.63
C ASP A 16 30.30 2.43 8.37
N SER A 17 29.15 1.79 8.24
CA SER A 17 28.22 2.11 7.18
C SER A 17 27.83 3.57 7.34
N ALA A 18 28.03 4.39 6.29
CA ALA A 18 27.70 5.79 6.32
C ALA A 18 26.22 5.94 6.73
N PHE A 19 25.95 6.84 7.68
CA PHE A 19 24.58 7.16 8.05
C PHE A 19 23.82 7.67 6.83
N VAL A 20 22.65 7.11 6.54
CA VAL A 20 21.77 7.51 5.45
C VAL A 20 20.46 7.99 6.05
N CYS A 21 20.01 9.17 5.63
CA CYS A 21 18.73 9.72 6.01
C CYS A 21 18.11 10.45 4.81
N ASN A 22 16.80 10.32 4.64
CA ASN A 22 16.04 11.12 3.69
C ASN A 22 14.60 11.33 4.20
N ILE A 23 13.94 12.34 3.67
CA ILE A 23 12.51 12.56 3.84
C ILE A 23 11.84 11.99 2.60
N VAL A 24 11.09 10.90 2.78
CA VAL A 24 10.47 10.14 1.69
C VAL A 24 9.33 10.95 1.12
N ASP A 25 8.47 11.45 1.99
CA ASP A 25 7.26 12.16 1.61
C ASP A 25 6.94 13.31 2.55
N THR A 26 6.15 14.28 2.03
CA THR A 26 5.59 15.40 2.81
C THR A 26 4.19 15.68 2.32
N GLU A 27 3.25 15.88 3.22
CA GLU A 27 1.85 16.10 2.89
C GLU A 27 1.21 17.21 3.71
N VAL A 28 0.20 17.85 3.13
CA VAL A 28 -0.74 18.73 3.82
C VAL A 28 -1.99 17.92 4.15
N GLU A 29 -2.06 17.36 5.35
CA GLU A 29 -3.21 16.53 5.78
C GLU A 29 -4.51 17.33 5.87
N SER A 30 -4.41 18.54 6.40
CA SER A 30 -5.55 19.47 6.46
C SER A 30 -5.09 20.91 6.57
N VAL A 31 -5.92 21.83 6.05
CA VAL A 31 -5.70 23.26 6.13
C VAL A 31 -6.96 23.97 6.60
N GLY A 32 -6.80 24.89 7.55
CA GLY A 32 -7.87 25.78 8.02
C GLY A 32 -7.58 27.22 7.66
N LYS A 33 -8.35 28.14 8.24
CA LYS A 33 -8.12 29.58 8.05
C LYS A 33 -6.89 30.09 8.81
N ASP A 34 -6.54 29.44 9.92
CA ASP A 34 -5.51 29.85 10.86
C ASP A 34 -4.58 28.70 11.31
N TYR A 35 -4.69 27.55 10.64
CA TYR A 35 -3.84 26.38 10.91
C TYR A 35 -3.58 25.54 9.66
N VAL A 36 -2.55 24.70 9.76
CA VAL A 36 -2.27 23.59 8.86
C VAL A 36 -1.87 22.38 9.68
N VAL A 37 -2.19 21.18 9.20
CA VAL A 37 -1.61 19.91 9.66
C VAL A 37 -0.72 19.39 8.55
N LEU A 38 0.57 19.21 8.87
CA LEU A 38 1.59 18.71 7.95
C LEU A 38 2.07 17.36 8.44
N SER A 39 2.30 16.44 7.52
CA SER A 39 2.96 15.17 7.82
C SER A 39 4.16 14.92 6.91
N ALA A 40 5.06 14.05 7.37
CA ALA A 40 6.20 13.60 6.59
C ALA A 40 6.66 12.21 7.02
N THR A 41 7.12 11.43 6.04
CA THR A 41 7.77 10.13 6.26
C THR A 41 9.29 10.30 6.21
N ILE A 42 9.96 9.88 7.28
CA ILE A 42 11.41 9.92 7.43
C ILE A 42 11.96 8.50 7.33
N ASN A 43 12.99 8.33 6.51
CA ASN A 43 13.75 7.09 6.45
C ASN A 43 15.19 7.35 6.89
N ALA A 44 15.60 6.72 7.99
CA ALA A 44 16.94 6.81 8.53
C ALA A 44 17.50 5.41 8.77
N SER A 45 18.76 5.18 8.39
CA SER A 45 19.44 3.90 8.62
C SER A 45 19.65 3.59 10.10
N ASP A 46 19.58 4.63 10.97
CA ASP A 46 19.71 4.53 12.42
C ASP A 46 18.99 5.72 13.06
N TYR A 47 17.79 5.50 13.59
CA TYR A 47 16.97 6.53 14.22
C TYR A 47 17.54 7.05 15.54
N THR A 48 18.46 6.34 16.18
CA THR A 48 19.13 6.85 17.39
C THR A 48 20.02 8.06 17.10
N LYS A 49 20.42 8.22 15.84
CA LYS A 49 21.23 9.37 15.35
C LYS A 49 20.39 10.55 14.91
N VAL A 50 19.06 10.41 14.84
CA VAL A 50 18.15 11.52 14.53
C VAL A 50 17.99 12.38 15.78
N GLU A 51 18.37 13.65 15.69
CA GLU A 51 18.38 14.59 16.81
C GLU A 51 17.06 15.37 16.90
N ARG A 52 16.58 15.88 15.77
CA ARG A 52 15.35 16.67 15.67
C ARG A 52 14.67 16.45 14.35
N VAL A 53 13.35 16.48 14.38
CA VAL A 53 12.48 16.43 13.20
C VAL A 53 11.38 17.49 13.32
N GLY A 54 10.77 17.88 12.22
CA GLY A 54 9.66 18.82 12.23
C GLY A 54 9.44 19.50 10.89
N PHE A 55 8.80 20.67 10.95
CA PHE A 55 8.47 21.45 9.77
C PHE A 55 8.95 22.89 9.91
N MET A 56 9.37 23.46 8.81
CA MET A 56 9.61 24.89 8.65
C MET A 56 8.56 25.47 7.73
N ILE A 57 8.03 26.64 8.06
CA ILE A 57 7.06 27.37 7.23
C ILE A 57 7.54 28.77 6.94
N LYS A 58 7.09 29.33 5.82
CA LYS A 58 7.39 30.71 5.42
C LYS A 58 6.31 31.25 4.51
N ASP A 59 5.80 32.45 4.78
CA ASP A 59 5.01 33.23 3.84
C ASP A 59 5.88 34.27 3.10
N ASN A 60 5.33 34.98 2.15
CA ASN A 60 6.04 35.99 1.36
C ASN A 60 6.41 37.27 2.13
N THR A 61 5.95 37.40 3.39
CA THR A 61 6.26 38.55 4.25
C THR A 61 7.34 38.23 5.27
N MET A 62 7.69 36.95 5.45
CA MET A 62 8.68 36.53 6.42
C MET A 62 10.10 36.57 5.82
N SER A 63 11.07 37.11 6.55
CA SER A 63 12.49 37.11 6.16
C SER A 63 13.09 35.71 6.23
N ASP A 64 12.74 34.96 7.26
CA ASP A 64 13.33 33.66 7.58
C ASP A 64 12.27 32.59 7.76
N TRP A 65 12.71 31.33 7.75
CA TRP A 65 11.85 30.17 8.00
C TRP A 65 11.53 30.04 9.49
N GLU A 66 10.26 29.92 9.83
CA GLU A 66 9.81 29.58 11.18
C GLU A 66 9.85 28.05 11.36
N SER A 67 10.51 27.57 12.43
CA SER A 67 10.75 26.14 12.65
C SER A 67 9.88 25.60 13.78
N HIS A 68 9.13 24.54 13.51
CA HIS A 68 8.28 23.81 14.44
C HIS A 68 8.78 22.38 14.59
N THR A 69 9.10 21.97 15.83
CA THR A 69 9.61 20.62 16.11
C THR A 69 8.46 19.65 16.36
N ALA A 70 8.50 18.50 15.72
CA ALA A 70 7.58 17.38 15.94
C ALA A 70 8.19 16.34 16.89
N GLU A 71 7.38 15.42 17.38
CA GLU A 71 7.85 14.23 18.08
C GLU A 71 8.67 13.36 17.12
N ARG A 72 9.75 12.76 17.61
CA ARG A 72 10.65 11.96 16.78
C ARG A 72 10.01 10.62 16.43
N GLY A 73 9.94 10.31 15.16
CA GLY A 73 9.40 9.06 14.63
C GLY A 73 9.78 8.87 13.17
N ARG A 74 9.42 7.75 12.62
CA ARG A 74 9.49 7.50 11.17
C ARG A 74 8.46 8.35 10.44
N GLU A 75 7.25 8.36 10.97
CA GLU A 75 6.17 9.23 10.55
C GLU A 75 6.10 10.40 11.54
N ILE A 76 6.02 11.62 11.01
CA ILE A 76 5.81 12.79 11.82
C ILE A 76 4.59 13.55 11.31
N SER A 77 3.74 13.98 12.24
CA SER A 77 2.61 14.87 11.95
C SER A 77 2.63 16.02 12.95
N LEU A 78 2.31 17.21 12.47
CA LEU A 78 2.30 18.40 13.32
C LEU A 78 1.24 19.38 12.89
N ARG A 79 0.40 19.80 13.83
CA ARG A 79 -0.51 20.94 13.67
C ARG A 79 0.21 22.24 14.01
N ILE A 80 0.26 23.16 13.06
CA ILE A 80 0.81 24.50 13.19
C ILE A 80 -0.35 25.49 13.18
N GLU A 81 -0.47 26.28 14.22
CA GLU A 81 -1.54 27.26 14.44
C GLU A 81 -1.03 28.71 14.34
N GLY A 82 -1.96 29.66 14.33
CA GLY A 82 -1.63 31.10 14.29
C GLY A 82 -1.31 31.62 12.90
N LEU A 83 -1.67 30.89 11.86
CA LEU A 83 -1.44 31.30 10.48
C LEU A 83 -2.41 32.40 10.04
N LYS A 84 -2.00 33.19 9.04
CA LYS A 84 -2.84 34.22 8.44
C LYS A 84 -3.79 33.56 7.44
N ALA A 85 -5.08 33.95 7.47
CA ALA A 85 -6.07 33.48 6.51
C ALA A 85 -5.75 33.93 5.08
N SER A 86 -6.21 33.18 4.08
CA SER A 86 -6.03 33.46 2.63
C SER A 86 -4.56 33.70 2.24
N THR A 87 -3.63 33.05 2.92
CA THR A 87 -2.19 33.29 2.75
C THR A 87 -1.52 32.04 2.22
N LYS A 88 -0.68 32.18 1.20
CA LYS A 88 0.16 31.12 0.70
C LYS A 88 1.41 31.00 1.55
N TYR A 89 1.68 29.80 2.03
CA TYR A 89 2.88 29.40 2.73
C TYR A 89 3.68 28.37 1.91
N GLU A 90 5.00 28.51 1.95
CA GLU A 90 5.91 27.42 1.64
C GLU A 90 6.20 26.64 2.92
N TYR A 91 6.33 25.33 2.85
CA TYR A 91 6.74 24.51 3.97
C TYR A 91 7.84 23.53 3.58
N ARG A 92 8.60 23.08 4.57
CA ARG A 92 9.61 22.03 4.43
C ARG A 92 9.60 21.17 5.69
N ALA A 93 9.45 19.86 5.52
CA ALA A 93 9.86 18.94 6.56
C ALA A 93 11.37 18.97 6.71
N PHE A 94 11.90 18.79 7.91
CA PHE A 94 13.33 18.70 8.17
C PHE A 94 13.68 17.56 9.11
N VAL A 95 14.88 17.00 8.93
CA VAL A 95 15.53 16.04 9.82
C VAL A 95 16.94 16.55 10.11
N ASN A 96 17.27 16.71 11.38
CA ASN A 96 18.64 16.96 11.83
C ASN A 96 19.20 15.65 12.36
N ALA A 97 20.31 15.20 11.82
CA ALA A 97 21.02 14.03 12.30
C ALA A 97 22.52 14.13 11.94
N VAL A 98 23.39 13.72 12.86
CA VAL A 98 24.86 13.63 12.64
C VAL A 98 25.48 14.94 12.11
N GLY A 99 24.92 16.10 12.48
CA GLY A 99 25.39 17.42 12.05
C GLY A 99 24.87 17.90 10.71
N ASP A 100 24.14 17.10 9.96
CA ASP A 100 23.53 17.46 8.68
C ASP A 100 22.02 17.71 8.81
N ILE A 101 21.45 18.44 7.83
CA ILE A 101 20.02 18.73 7.76
C ILE A 101 19.50 18.29 6.40
N TRP A 102 18.50 17.40 6.40
CA TRP A 102 17.73 17.03 5.21
C TRP A 102 16.42 17.79 5.20
N THR A 103 16.00 18.28 4.02
CA THR A 103 14.73 18.99 3.86
C THR A 103 14.02 18.57 2.59
N LYS A 104 12.69 18.49 2.67
CA LYS A 104 11.78 18.29 1.52
C LYS A 104 10.50 19.06 1.78
N GLY A 105 9.94 19.75 0.79
CA GLY A 105 8.74 20.53 1.01
C GLY A 105 8.00 20.95 -0.25
N ASP A 106 6.88 21.62 -0.03
CA ASP A 106 5.94 22.13 -1.01
C ASP A 106 5.24 23.40 -0.47
N SER A 107 4.04 23.72 -0.90
CA SER A 107 3.28 24.90 -0.47
C SER A 107 1.80 24.57 -0.24
N PHE A 108 1.16 25.37 0.61
CA PHE A 108 -0.29 25.36 0.84
C PHE A 108 -0.85 26.78 0.92
N THR A 109 -2.18 26.91 0.86
CA THR A 109 -2.86 28.20 1.07
C THR A 109 -3.93 28.03 2.13
N THR A 110 -3.90 28.86 3.19
CA THR A 110 -4.92 28.86 4.23
C THR A 110 -6.27 29.34 3.70
N LEU A 111 -7.36 28.85 4.30
CA LEU A 111 -8.72 29.20 3.91
C LEU A 111 -9.03 30.66 4.19
N SER A 112 -10.06 31.21 3.52
CA SER A 112 -10.54 32.59 3.75
C SER A 112 -11.33 32.72 5.05
N ASN A 113 -11.42 33.94 5.57
CA ASN A 113 -12.29 34.30 6.70
C ASN A 113 -13.77 34.46 6.30
N GLU A 114 -14.10 34.39 5.00
CA GLU A 114 -15.46 34.57 4.55
C GLU A 114 -16.31 33.37 4.98
N THR A 115 -17.30 33.65 5.81
CA THR A 115 -18.41 32.71 6.05
C THR A 115 -19.14 32.55 4.71
N PRO A 116 -19.41 31.32 4.23
CA PRO A 116 -20.22 31.19 3.02
C PRO A 116 -21.56 31.91 3.24
N THR A 117 -21.85 32.87 2.41
CA THR A 117 -23.14 33.57 2.41
C THR A 117 -24.19 32.49 2.17
N PRO A 118 -25.17 32.30 3.08
CA PRO A 118 -26.20 31.31 2.86
C PRO A 118 -26.90 31.66 1.53
N ASN A 119 -26.98 30.63 0.67
CA ASN A 119 -27.76 30.72 -0.56
C ASN A 119 -29.15 31.23 -0.19
N PRO A 120 -29.72 32.27 -0.85
CA PRO A 120 -31.03 32.73 -0.51
C PRO A 120 -32.02 31.59 -0.62
N GLU A 121 -32.75 31.39 0.47
CA GLU A 121 -33.83 30.41 0.59
C GLU A 121 -34.79 30.63 -0.55
N PRO A 122 -35.23 29.62 -1.32
CA PRO A 122 -36.19 29.79 -2.38
C PRO A 122 -37.49 30.38 -1.80
N GLU A 123 -38.06 31.37 -2.46
CA GLU A 123 -39.35 31.99 -2.11
C GLU A 123 -40.40 30.87 -1.91
N PRO A 124 -41.21 30.94 -0.83
CA PRO A 124 -42.25 29.92 -0.58
C PRO A 124 -43.27 29.94 -1.72
N GLU A 125 -43.53 28.76 -2.26
CA GLU A 125 -44.64 28.60 -3.24
C GLU A 125 -45.98 29.01 -2.61
N PRO A 126 -46.92 29.58 -3.41
CA PRO A 126 -48.22 30.02 -2.90
C PRO A 126 -49.02 28.83 -2.33
N THR A 127 -49.49 29.00 -1.10
CA THR A 127 -50.36 28.06 -0.37
C THR A 127 -51.60 27.71 -1.21
N PRO A 128 -51.85 26.43 -1.52
CA PRO A 128 -53.11 26.03 -2.14
C PRO A 128 -54.29 26.26 -1.21
N GLU A 129 -55.45 26.69 -1.78
CA GLU A 129 -56.72 26.85 -1.07
C GLU A 129 -57.16 25.54 -0.40
N PRO A 130 -57.79 25.58 0.79
CA PRO A 130 -58.20 24.36 1.51
C PRO A 130 -59.34 23.64 0.77
N GLU A 131 -59.10 22.36 0.47
CA GLU A 131 -60.17 21.45 0.04
C GLU A 131 -61.15 21.14 1.20
N PRO A 132 -62.44 20.83 0.91
CA PRO A 132 -63.43 20.55 1.95
C PRO A 132 -63.17 19.26 2.70
N ASP A 133 -63.44 19.29 4.00
CA ASP A 133 -63.25 18.23 5.02
C ASP A 133 -63.77 16.87 4.54
N PRO A 134 -62.94 15.80 4.53
CA PRO A 134 -63.44 14.45 4.33
C PRO A 134 -64.07 13.90 5.60
N THR A 135 -65.17 13.21 5.44
CA THR A 135 -65.85 12.41 6.47
C THR A 135 -64.88 11.44 7.19
N PRO A 136 -64.99 11.24 8.51
CA PRO A 136 -64.09 10.40 9.23
C PRO A 136 -64.25 8.91 8.85
N ASP A 137 -63.17 8.31 8.40
CA ASP A 137 -62.99 6.88 8.19
C ASP A 137 -62.81 6.14 9.54
N PRO A 138 -63.26 4.89 9.68
CA PRO A 138 -63.12 4.13 10.91
C PRO A 138 -61.62 3.86 11.24
N ASP A 139 -61.35 3.96 12.55
CA ASP A 139 -60.07 3.76 13.23
C ASP A 139 -59.23 2.59 12.67
N PRO A 140 -58.01 2.81 12.17
CA PRO A 140 -57.15 1.71 11.70
C PRO A 140 -56.63 0.93 12.91
N THR A 141 -56.72 -0.40 12.80
CA THR A 141 -56.04 -1.33 13.68
C THR A 141 -54.55 -0.97 13.75
N PRO A 142 -53.89 -0.93 14.92
CA PRO A 142 -52.51 -0.60 15.02
C PRO A 142 -51.65 -1.60 14.21
N GLU A 143 -50.91 -1.07 13.25
CA GLU A 143 -49.86 -1.80 12.55
C GLU A 143 -48.78 -2.25 13.57
N PRO A 144 -48.23 -3.48 13.46
CA PRO A 144 -47.13 -3.88 14.30
C PRO A 144 -45.96 -2.89 14.13
N GLU A 145 -45.34 -2.47 15.22
CA GLU A 145 -44.15 -1.65 15.24
C GLU A 145 -43.09 -2.31 14.31
N PRO A 146 -42.45 -1.55 13.41
CA PRO A 146 -41.37 -2.09 12.61
C PRO A 146 -40.28 -2.60 13.55
N ASP A 147 -39.77 -3.81 13.29
CA ASP A 147 -38.58 -4.35 13.92
C ASP A 147 -37.48 -3.27 13.97
N PRO A 148 -36.77 -3.12 15.09
CA PRO A 148 -35.69 -2.16 15.17
C PRO A 148 -34.74 -2.41 14.02
N THR A 149 -34.56 -1.38 13.18
CA THR A 149 -33.53 -1.38 12.16
C THR A 149 -32.22 -1.79 12.83
N PRO A 150 -31.51 -2.84 12.37
CA PRO A 150 -30.25 -3.19 12.96
C PRO A 150 -29.38 -1.92 12.97
N GLU A 151 -28.82 -1.59 14.14
CA GLU A 151 -27.81 -0.54 14.21
C GLU A 151 -26.77 -0.86 13.15
N PRO A 152 -26.35 0.15 12.33
CA PRO A 152 -25.25 -0.07 11.41
C PRO A 152 -24.09 -0.63 12.23
N ASP A 153 -23.52 -1.75 11.77
CA ASP A 153 -22.29 -2.30 12.33
C ASP A 153 -21.32 -1.15 12.62
N PRO A 154 -20.65 -1.15 13.78
CA PRO A 154 -19.70 -0.10 14.08
C PRO A 154 -18.75 0.01 12.92
N THR A 155 -18.72 1.18 12.30
CA THR A 155 -17.74 1.52 11.26
C THR A 155 -16.38 1.05 11.78
N PRO A 156 -15.63 0.19 11.06
CA PRO A 156 -14.34 -0.29 11.53
C PRO A 156 -13.53 0.91 12.00
N SER A 157 -13.02 0.85 13.19
CA SER A 157 -12.12 1.86 13.76
C SER A 157 -11.05 2.15 12.72
N GLY A 158 -11.08 3.36 12.13
CA GLY A 158 -10.32 3.65 10.93
C GLY A 158 -8.86 3.34 11.12
N GLY A 159 -8.38 2.32 10.40
CA GLY A 159 -6.96 2.03 10.26
C GLY A 159 -6.26 3.31 9.78
N LYS A 160 -5.21 3.73 10.46
CA LYS A 160 -4.44 4.89 10.03
C LYS A 160 -3.53 4.44 8.91
N THR A 161 -3.90 4.77 7.67
CA THR A 161 -2.99 4.62 6.54
C THR A 161 -1.96 5.75 6.64
N TYR A 162 -0.80 5.45 7.20
CA TYR A 162 0.29 6.43 7.43
C TYR A 162 0.95 6.92 6.14
N ARG A 163 0.60 6.32 4.98
CA ARG A 163 1.22 6.56 3.68
C ARG A 163 0.17 6.94 2.65
N SER A 164 -0.49 8.07 2.86
CA SER A 164 -1.62 8.54 2.07
C SER A 164 -1.36 8.69 0.57
N CYS A 165 -0.09 8.83 0.15
CA CYS A 165 0.32 8.85 -1.26
C CYS A 165 0.74 7.48 -1.82
N TRP A 166 0.66 6.41 -1.03
CA TRP A 166 0.89 5.05 -1.48
C TRP A 166 -0.45 4.43 -1.88
N TYR A 167 -0.86 4.69 -3.11
CA TYR A 167 -2.21 4.39 -3.61
C TYR A 167 -2.49 2.90 -3.80
N GLU A 168 -1.45 2.07 -3.77
CA GLU A 168 -1.53 0.62 -3.81
C GLU A 168 -1.89 -0.02 -2.46
N LEU A 169 -1.66 0.69 -1.33
CA LEU A 169 -1.78 0.06 -0.01
C LEU A 169 -3.23 -0.31 0.34
N PRO A 170 -3.46 -1.54 0.82
CA PRO A 170 -4.58 -1.85 1.69
C PRO A 170 -4.49 -1.06 3.01
N ILE A 171 -5.60 -1.00 3.75
CA ILE A 171 -5.54 -0.43 5.10
C ILE A 171 -4.62 -1.30 5.97
N GLU A 172 -3.75 -0.64 6.71
CA GLU A 172 -2.86 -1.23 7.70
C GLU A 172 -3.28 -0.76 9.10
N TYR A 173 -3.33 -1.69 10.05
CA TYR A 173 -3.66 -1.41 11.45
C TYR A 173 -2.37 -1.51 12.28
N ASP A 174 -1.51 -0.52 12.16
CA ASP A 174 -0.22 -0.43 12.84
C ASP A 174 -0.08 1.01 13.36
N SER A 175 -0.64 1.28 14.55
CA SER A 175 -0.79 2.65 15.08
C SER A 175 0.49 3.22 15.66
N ASP A 176 1.43 2.37 16.06
CA ASP A 176 2.72 2.77 16.64
C ASP A 176 3.90 2.60 15.68
N ALA A 177 3.62 2.11 14.46
CA ALA A 177 4.59 1.91 13.38
C ALA A 177 5.72 0.91 13.75
N ASP A 178 5.40 -0.09 14.58
CA ASP A 178 6.35 -1.16 14.95
C ASP A 178 6.43 -2.27 13.88
N GLY A 179 5.58 -2.21 12.87
CA GLY A 179 5.48 -3.18 11.77
C GLY A 179 4.62 -4.39 12.12
N ARG A 180 3.87 -4.35 13.21
CA ARG A 180 2.94 -5.39 13.62
C ARG A 180 1.51 -4.85 13.56
N ASP A 181 0.60 -5.69 13.09
CA ASP A 181 -0.81 -5.32 13.04
C ASP A 181 -1.43 -5.30 14.46
N ASP A 182 -2.08 -4.19 14.82
CA ASP A 182 -2.70 -3.97 16.12
C ASP A 182 -3.97 -4.83 16.32
N GLU A 183 -4.69 -5.12 15.23
CA GLU A 183 -5.95 -5.86 15.26
C GLU A 183 -5.73 -7.36 15.05
N ASN A 184 -4.74 -7.74 14.24
CA ASN A 184 -4.36 -9.13 14.01
C ASN A 184 -2.90 -9.39 14.37
N SER A 185 -2.66 -9.88 15.58
CA SER A 185 -1.31 -10.15 16.11
C SER A 185 -0.48 -11.16 15.31
N THR A 186 -1.06 -11.81 14.29
CA THR A 186 -0.34 -12.72 13.39
C THR A 186 0.21 -12.04 12.16
N TYR A 187 -0.20 -10.79 11.87
CA TYR A 187 0.25 -10.03 10.71
C TYR A 187 1.41 -9.09 11.05
N TYR A 188 2.33 -8.98 10.09
CA TYR A 188 3.52 -8.13 10.16
C TYR A 188 3.68 -7.40 8.83
N TYR A 189 3.99 -6.10 8.89
CA TYR A 189 4.21 -5.27 7.72
C TYR A 189 5.69 -4.98 7.50
N ALA A 190 6.11 -5.02 6.25
CA ALA A 190 7.43 -4.56 5.83
C ALA A 190 7.31 -3.63 4.61
N HIS A 191 7.99 -2.49 4.67
CA HIS A 191 7.93 -1.45 3.65
C HIS A 191 9.30 -1.29 3.00
N HIS A 192 9.41 -1.67 1.73
CA HIS A 192 10.66 -1.61 1.00
C HIS A 192 10.68 -0.44 0.02
N LEU A 193 11.70 0.41 0.17
CA LEU A 193 12.03 1.44 -0.81
C LEU A 193 13.04 0.88 -1.80
N CYS A 194 13.03 1.42 -3.04
CA CYS A 194 14.04 1.10 -4.03
C CYS A 194 15.44 1.44 -3.50
N ALA A 195 16.33 0.47 -3.52
CA ALA A 195 17.69 0.61 -3.06
C ALA A 195 18.66 0.88 -4.24
N GLY A 196 19.83 1.45 -3.93
CA GLY A 196 20.91 1.59 -4.90
C GLY A 196 21.04 2.94 -5.57
N GLY A 197 20.26 3.95 -5.18
CA GLY A 197 20.51 5.38 -5.44
C GLY A 197 20.93 5.75 -6.87
N GLU A 198 20.36 5.11 -7.87
CA GLU A 198 20.89 5.16 -9.20
C GLU A 198 20.23 6.23 -10.10
N LYS A 199 20.68 6.34 -11.32
CA LYS A 199 20.59 7.46 -12.26
C LYS A 199 19.23 7.87 -12.82
N ASN A 200 18.12 7.30 -12.41
CA ASN A 200 16.79 7.71 -12.83
C ASN A 200 15.83 7.87 -11.65
N ALA A 201 14.65 8.44 -11.87
CA ALA A 201 13.70 8.73 -10.81
C ALA A 201 13.27 7.48 -10.01
N GLN A 202 13.23 6.31 -10.64
CA GLN A 202 12.86 5.04 -10.01
C GLN A 202 14.03 4.36 -9.30
N ARG A 203 15.22 4.79 -9.57
CA ARG A 203 16.45 4.41 -8.87
C ARG A 203 16.77 5.35 -7.72
N ASN A 204 15.96 6.33 -7.51
CA ASN A 204 15.94 7.14 -6.32
C ASN A 204 15.60 6.23 -5.13
N GLY A 205 16.41 6.26 -4.08
CA GLY A 205 16.21 5.46 -2.87
C GLY A 205 14.91 5.76 -2.10
N SER A 206 14.17 6.81 -2.47
CA SER A 206 12.84 7.12 -1.92
C SER A 206 11.69 6.53 -2.75
N ALA A 207 11.94 6.00 -3.96
CA ALA A 207 10.90 5.34 -4.74
C ALA A 207 10.47 4.04 -4.06
N ARG A 208 9.14 3.80 -4.04
CA ARG A 208 8.59 2.58 -3.44
C ARG A 208 8.99 1.35 -4.24
N ASN A 209 9.44 0.31 -3.55
CA ASN A 209 9.60 -1.01 -4.14
C ASN A 209 8.32 -1.81 -3.96
N TYR A 210 8.01 -2.21 -2.74
CA TYR A 210 6.75 -2.86 -2.37
C TYR A 210 6.53 -2.82 -0.86
N THR A 211 5.30 -3.06 -0.46
CA THR A 211 4.92 -3.36 0.91
C THR A 211 4.40 -4.78 0.99
N VAL A 212 4.69 -5.49 2.05
CA VAL A 212 4.16 -6.83 2.32
C VAL A 212 3.43 -6.88 3.65
N CYS A 213 2.27 -7.56 3.68
CA CYS A 213 1.68 -8.12 4.88
C CYS A 213 2.05 -9.60 4.95
N PHE A 214 2.77 -10.00 5.99
CA PHE A 214 3.24 -11.36 6.21
C PHE A 214 2.57 -11.98 7.43
N SER A 215 2.08 -13.21 7.31
CA SER A 215 1.42 -13.92 8.40
C SER A 215 2.34 -14.89 9.11
N SER A 216 2.47 -14.75 10.43
CA SER A 216 3.15 -15.73 11.29
C SER A 216 2.37 -17.03 11.46
N GLU A 217 1.05 -17.02 11.28
CA GLU A 217 0.20 -18.20 11.30
C GLU A 217 0.35 -19.05 10.04
N HIS A 218 0.38 -18.38 8.88
CA HIS A 218 0.53 -19.04 7.58
C HIS A 218 1.98 -19.25 7.18
N HIS A 219 2.93 -18.53 7.80
CA HIS A 219 4.33 -18.44 7.39
C HIS A 219 4.47 -18.08 5.91
N CYS A 220 3.67 -17.14 5.45
CA CYS A 220 3.50 -16.81 4.05
C CYS A 220 3.08 -15.34 3.91
N PRO A 221 3.43 -14.64 2.81
CA PRO A 221 2.81 -13.36 2.51
C PRO A 221 1.30 -13.52 2.32
N VAL A 222 0.53 -12.63 2.92
CA VAL A 222 -0.91 -12.53 2.73
C VAL A 222 -1.21 -11.64 1.53
N TRP A 223 -0.51 -10.52 1.44
CA TRP A 223 -0.50 -9.67 0.26
C TRP A 223 0.81 -8.91 0.10
N VAL A 224 1.09 -8.52 -1.13
CA VAL A 224 2.19 -7.63 -1.53
C VAL A 224 1.61 -6.52 -2.38
N ALA A 225 1.79 -5.27 -1.97
CA ALA A 225 1.30 -4.09 -2.66
C ALA A 225 2.44 -3.33 -3.33
N ALA A 226 2.26 -2.90 -4.57
CA ALA A 226 3.32 -2.26 -5.33
C ALA A 226 2.80 -1.35 -6.45
N PRO A 227 3.48 -0.22 -6.74
CA PRO A 227 3.29 0.50 -7.99
C PRO A 227 4.00 -0.25 -9.13
N ARG A 228 3.36 -0.40 -10.28
CA ARG A 228 3.99 -0.96 -11.51
C ARG A 228 4.08 0.08 -12.60
N HIS A 229 5.26 0.25 -13.13
CA HIS A 229 5.56 1.16 -14.23
C HIS A 229 6.77 0.65 -15.00
N ARG A 230 6.82 0.88 -16.31
CA ARG A 230 7.91 0.36 -17.19
C ARG A 230 9.31 0.77 -16.75
N SER A 231 9.45 1.90 -16.08
CA SER A 231 10.74 2.36 -15.54
C SER A 231 11.32 1.48 -14.43
N TYR A 232 10.54 0.63 -13.80
CA TYR A 232 11.05 -0.38 -12.85
C TYR A 232 11.63 -1.62 -13.54
N GLN A 233 11.30 -1.86 -14.81
CA GLN A 233 11.52 -3.12 -15.52
C GLN A 233 12.87 -3.21 -16.27
N SER A 234 13.76 -2.21 -16.14
CA SER A 234 15.03 -2.22 -16.86
C SER A 234 16.18 -1.60 -16.08
N GLY A 235 17.38 -2.06 -16.32
CA GLY A 235 18.62 -1.52 -15.74
C GLY A 235 19.49 -2.54 -15.02
N ALA A 236 18.92 -3.64 -14.52
CA ALA A 236 19.63 -4.74 -13.87
C ALA A 236 19.16 -6.10 -14.40
N SER A 237 19.80 -7.15 -13.94
CA SER A 237 19.39 -8.53 -14.21
C SER A 237 18.83 -9.18 -12.94
N ARG A 238 18.08 -10.26 -13.12
CA ARG A 238 17.59 -11.12 -12.05
C ARG A 238 18.75 -11.59 -11.17
N THR A 239 18.61 -11.49 -9.84
CA THR A 239 19.71 -11.74 -8.89
C THR A 239 19.66 -13.10 -8.22
N ASP A 240 18.51 -13.75 -8.14
CA ASP A 240 18.27 -15.01 -7.38
C ASP A 240 18.78 -14.96 -5.91
N ALA A 241 18.75 -13.77 -5.31
CA ALA A 241 19.33 -13.47 -4.00
C ALA A 241 18.40 -13.84 -2.83
N TYR A 242 17.86 -15.05 -2.83
CA TYR A 242 16.93 -15.53 -1.80
C TYR A 242 17.50 -15.40 -0.38
N THR A 243 16.80 -14.68 0.49
CA THR A 243 17.18 -14.48 1.90
C THR A 243 15.97 -14.08 2.73
N GLN A 244 16.13 -14.06 4.05
CA GLN A 244 15.12 -13.52 4.95
C GLN A 244 14.99 -12.01 4.80
N ASP A 245 13.79 -11.51 4.96
CA ASP A 245 13.49 -10.08 5.01
C ASP A 245 13.96 -9.51 6.35
N PRO A 246 14.82 -8.47 6.35
CA PRO A 246 15.32 -7.89 7.59
C PRO A 246 14.25 -7.13 8.40
N GLN A 247 13.08 -6.82 7.81
CA GLN A 247 12.00 -6.11 8.49
C GLN A 247 10.94 -7.06 9.09
N ILE A 248 10.99 -8.36 8.79
CA ILE A 248 10.07 -9.38 9.32
C ILE A 248 10.84 -10.28 10.31
N PRO A 249 10.27 -10.67 11.47
CA PRO A 249 10.94 -11.56 12.41
C PRO A 249 11.44 -12.84 11.73
N ALA A 250 12.71 -13.20 11.98
CA ALA A 250 13.38 -14.28 11.27
C ALA A 250 12.80 -15.67 11.55
N ASP A 251 12.25 -15.88 12.74
CA ASP A 251 11.69 -17.14 13.21
C ASP A 251 10.36 -17.51 12.54
N ILE A 252 9.62 -16.52 12.00
CA ILE A 252 8.36 -16.76 11.29
C ILE A 252 8.55 -16.96 9.79
N GLN A 253 9.70 -16.62 9.22
CA GLN A 253 10.02 -16.73 7.79
C GLN A 253 10.54 -18.12 7.40
N TYR A 254 10.65 -18.36 6.08
CA TYR A 254 11.39 -19.51 5.55
C TYR A 254 12.86 -19.45 5.96
N ARG A 255 13.49 -20.61 6.04
CA ARG A 255 14.90 -20.76 6.46
C ARG A 255 15.84 -20.96 5.27
N LYS A 256 15.31 -21.38 4.16
CA LYS A 256 16.04 -21.64 2.91
C LYS A 256 15.09 -21.59 1.70
N LYS A 257 15.66 -21.47 0.52
CA LYS A 257 14.93 -21.72 -0.73
C LYS A 257 14.40 -23.15 -0.74
N ASP A 258 13.15 -23.33 -1.10
CA ASP A 258 12.56 -24.69 -1.23
C ASP A 258 13.05 -25.36 -2.50
N ALA A 259 13.18 -26.70 -2.45
CA ALA A 259 13.61 -27.52 -3.58
C ALA A 259 12.71 -28.73 -3.86
N ASP A 260 11.94 -29.19 -2.85
CA ASP A 260 11.42 -30.56 -2.87
C ASP A 260 9.90 -30.66 -2.59
N SER A 261 9.20 -29.53 -2.39
CA SER A 261 7.77 -29.53 -1.98
C SER A 261 6.77 -29.81 -3.12
N GLY A 262 7.20 -29.83 -4.38
CA GLY A 262 6.31 -29.82 -5.54
C GLY A 262 5.77 -28.42 -5.87
N CYS A 263 6.23 -27.42 -5.14
CA CYS A 263 5.93 -26.01 -5.41
C CYS A 263 7.22 -25.26 -5.78
N ASN A 264 7.09 -24.29 -6.66
CA ASN A 264 8.13 -23.29 -6.90
C ASN A 264 8.18 -22.27 -5.75
N ASN A 265 9.32 -21.59 -5.60
CA ASN A 265 9.43 -20.37 -4.80
C ASN A 265 8.76 -19.25 -5.57
N GLY A 266 7.43 -19.20 -5.52
CA GLY A 266 6.61 -18.28 -6.31
C GLY A 266 6.72 -16.87 -5.76
N HIS A 267 7.17 -15.95 -6.61
CA HIS A 267 7.16 -14.54 -6.25
C HIS A 267 5.72 -14.03 -6.23
N MET A 268 5.40 -13.21 -5.23
CA MET A 268 4.20 -12.37 -5.27
C MET A 268 4.44 -11.24 -6.27
N LEU A 269 5.41 -10.39 -6.02
CA LEU A 269 5.89 -9.39 -6.99
C LEU A 269 7.07 -9.96 -7.77
N GLY A 270 6.91 -10.08 -9.08
CA GLY A 270 7.87 -10.72 -9.96
C GLY A 270 9.24 -10.03 -10.02
N SER A 271 10.31 -10.80 -10.21
CA SER A 271 11.66 -10.25 -10.37
C SER A 271 11.79 -9.34 -11.60
N ALA A 272 11.07 -9.64 -12.69
CA ALA A 272 11.05 -8.82 -13.90
C ALA A 272 10.47 -7.41 -13.67
N ASP A 273 9.60 -7.27 -12.68
CA ASP A 273 8.97 -6.00 -12.31
C ASP A 273 9.91 -5.03 -11.58
N ARG A 274 11.06 -5.49 -11.14
CA ARG A 274 11.99 -4.75 -10.27
C ARG A 274 13.44 -4.83 -10.73
N LEU A 275 13.68 -4.49 -11.99
CA LEU A 275 15.01 -4.46 -12.60
C LEU A 275 15.63 -3.06 -12.63
N SER A 276 15.10 -2.08 -11.91
CA SER A 276 15.62 -0.70 -11.91
C SER A 276 17.05 -0.61 -11.33
N SER A 277 17.40 -1.47 -10.37
CA SER A 277 18.76 -1.66 -9.88
C SER A 277 18.95 -3.08 -9.33
N THR A 278 20.21 -3.53 -9.25
CA THR A 278 20.54 -4.82 -8.61
C THR A 278 20.09 -4.88 -7.15
N ALA A 279 20.24 -3.77 -6.41
CA ALA A 279 19.87 -3.71 -5.01
C ALA A 279 18.34 -3.78 -4.83
N THR A 280 17.57 -3.08 -5.67
CA THR A 280 16.10 -3.17 -5.69
C THR A 280 15.64 -4.58 -6.07
N ASN A 281 16.28 -5.20 -7.07
CA ASN A 281 15.94 -6.57 -7.47
C ASN A 281 16.24 -7.61 -6.38
N LYS A 282 17.28 -7.42 -5.56
CA LYS A 282 17.56 -8.33 -4.43
C LYS A 282 16.40 -8.37 -3.41
N GLN A 283 15.70 -7.26 -3.21
CA GLN A 283 14.60 -7.19 -2.25
C GLN A 283 13.41 -8.08 -2.64
N VAL A 284 13.10 -8.25 -3.93
CA VAL A 284 12.01 -9.14 -4.34
C VAL A 284 12.28 -10.62 -4.10
N PHE A 285 13.53 -10.98 -3.77
CA PHE A 285 13.92 -12.32 -3.35
C PHE A 285 13.86 -12.53 -1.83
N TYR A 286 13.38 -11.55 -1.07
CA TYR A 286 13.07 -11.76 0.35
C TYR A 286 11.98 -12.81 0.50
N PHE A 287 12.15 -13.73 1.47
CA PHE A 287 11.16 -14.78 1.71
C PHE A 287 9.78 -14.23 2.07
N SER A 288 9.67 -12.99 2.53
CA SER A 288 8.41 -12.30 2.73
C SER A 288 7.63 -12.04 1.43
N ASN A 289 8.29 -12.07 0.26
CA ASN A 289 7.67 -11.94 -1.06
C ASN A 289 7.47 -13.29 -1.77
N ILE A 290 7.68 -14.41 -1.10
CA ILE A 290 7.66 -15.76 -1.69
C ILE A 290 6.50 -16.56 -1.09
N ALA A 291 5.70 -17.19 -1.96
CA ALA A 291 4.65 -18.12 -1.60
C ALA A 291 4.84 -19.47 -2.33
N PRO A 292 4.42 -20.61 -1.74
CA PRO A 292 4.41 -21.87 -2.47
C PRO A 292 3.40 -21.84 -3.59
N GLN A 293 3.84 -22.02 -4.82
CA GLN A 293 3.01 -22.08 -6.04
C GLN A 293 3.29 -23.38 -6.77
N TYR A 294 2.26 -24.13 -7.17
CA TYR A 294 2.46 -25.41 -7.87
C TYR A 294 3.40 -25.27 -9.06
N SER A 295 4.43 -26.14 -9.09
CA SER A 295 5.47 -26.09 -10.12
C SER A 295 4.99 -26.50 -11.51
N ASP A 296 4.04 -27.42 -11.58
CA ASP A 296 3.65 -28.04 -12.86
C ASP A 296 2.49 -27.34 -13.57
N THR A 297 1.54 -26.79 -12.80
CA THR A 297 0.29 -26.25 -13.36
C THR A 297 0.14 -24.75 -13.21
N PHE A 298 0.79 -24.16 -12.19
CA PHE A 298 0.52 -22.78 -11.78
C PHE A 298 1.68 -21.83 -12.08
N ASN A 299 2.86 -22.08 -11.52
CA ASN A 299 4.04 -21.20 -11.62
C ASN A 299 5.11 -21.77 -12.57
N THR A 300 4.79 -22.03 -13.81
CA THR A 300 5.75 -22.48 -14.82
C THR A 300 5.35 -21.93 -16.18
N GLY A 301 6.23 -21.92 -17.16
CA GLY A 301 5.90 -21.43 -18.49
C GLY A 301 4.61 -22.08 -19.05
N GLY A 302 3.60 -21.28 -19.27
CA GLY A 302 2.24 -21.69 -19.61
C GLY A 302 1.40 -22.18 -18.44
N GLY A 303 1.84 -22.02 -17.20
CA GLY A 303 1.02 -22.22 -16.01
C GLY A 303 -0.04 -21.13 -15.85
N ALA A 304 -1.10 -21.41 -15.11
CA ALA A 304 -2.24 -20.50 -14.99
C ALA A 304 -1.82 -19.12 -14.42
N TRP A 305 -1.03 -19.11 -13.36
CA TRP A 305 -0.54 -17.87 -12.76
C TRP A 305 0.47 -17.14 -13.64
N ASN A 306 1.42 -17.89 -14.26
CA ASN A 306 2.36 -17.29 -15.21
C ASN A 306 1.65 -16.63 -16.40
N ASN A 307 0.59 -17.25 -16.94
CA ASN A 307 -0.20 -16.61 -17.99
C ASN A 307 -0.93 -15.34 -17.52
N LEU A 308 -1.34 -15.30 -16.25
CA LEU A 308 -1.92 -14.08 -15.66
C LEU A 308 -0.86 -13.01 -15.46
N GLU A 309 0.33 -13.35 -14.95
CA GLU A 309 1.45 -12.41 -14.80
C GLU A 309 1.85 -11.78 -16.13
N ASP A 310 1.99 -12.60 -17.19
CA ASP A 310 2.28 -12.11 -18.55
C ASP A 310 1.19 -11.13 -19.03
N HIS A 311 -0.07 -11.43 -18.75
CA HIS A 311 -1.19 -10.57 -19.11
C HIS A 311 -1.18 -9.24 -18.31
N ILE A 312 -0.89 -9.28 -17.01
CA ILE A 312 -0.77 -8.06 -16.19
C ILE A 312 0.40 -7.18 -16.65
N ASP A 313 1.48 -7.76 -17.18
CA ASP A 313 2.59 -7.01 -17.78
C ASP A 313 2.14 -6.18 -18.98
N ASP A 314 1.23 -6.70 -19.80
CA ASP A 314 0.65 -5.99 -20.93
C ASP A 314 -0.26 -4.82 -20.50
N LEU A 315 -0.80 -4.85 -19.29
CA LEU A 315 -1.62 -3.78 -18.72
C LEU A 315 -0.81 -2.60 -18.15
N VAL A 316 0.51 -2.74 -18.00
CA VAL A 316 1.38 -1.65 -17.53
C VAL A 316 1.38 -0.51 -18.54
N CYS A 317 1.04 0.69 -18.08
CA CYS A 317 0.81 1.86 -18.92
C CYS A 317 1.80 3.01 -18.61
N SER A 318 1.62 4.15 -19.29
CA SER A 318 2.43 5.34 -19.05
C SER A 318 2.14 6.02 -17.72
N ASP A 319 0.90 5.91 -17.23
CA ASP A 319 0.56 6.17 -15.84
C ASP A 319 0.98 4.95 -14.98
N THR A 320 0.87 5.05 -13.67
CA THR A 320 1.18 3.92 -12.80
C THR A 320 0.00 2.95 -12.71
N LEU A 321 0.25 1.65 -12.86
CA LEU A 321 -0.66 0.58 -12.47
C LEU A 321 -0.37 0.23 -11.00
N TYR A 322 -1.33 0.43 -10.11
CA TYR A 322 -1.25 0.07 -8.70
C TYR A 322 -1.77 -1.35 -8.52
N VAL A 323 -1.00 -2.20 -7.88
CA VAL A 323 -1.35 -3.62 -7.72
C VAL A 323 -1.28 -4.05 -6.26
N VAL A 324 -2.20 -4.93 -5.87
CA VAL A 324 -2.07 -5.75 -4.67
C VAL A 324 -2.16 -7.21 -5.10
N ILE A 325 -1.09 -7.94 -4.85
CA ILE A 325 -0.98 -9.35 -5.19
C ILE A 325 -1.17 -10.12 -3.90
N GLY A 326 -2.19 -10.98 -3.82
CA GLY A 326 -2.49 -11.64 -2.57
C GLY A 326 -2.61 -13.16 -2.66
N ALA A 327 -2.48 -13.78 -1.51
CA ALA A 327 -2.67 -15.21 -1.29
C ALA A 327 -3.81 -15.41 -0.28
N TYR A 328 -4.72 -16.32 -0.58
CA TYR A 328 -5.87 -16.66 0.24
C TYR A 328 -5.70 -18.08 0.79
N PHE A 329 -6.13 -18.32 2.03
CA PHE A 329 -5.81 -19.56 2.73
C PHE A 329 -7.04 -20.37 3.17
N ASP A 330 -8.24 -19.78 3.15
CA ASP A 330 -9.48 -20.51 3.40
C ASP A 330 -9.92 -21.29 2.16
N LYS A 331 -10.94 -22.14 2.31
CA LYS A 331 -11.48 -22.90 1.19
C LYS A 331 -12.01 -21.98 0.12
N TYR A 332 -11.54 -22.15 -1.12
CA TYR A 332 -11.97 -21.36 -2.27
C TYR A 332 -12.40 -22.28 -3.41
N THR A 333 -13.54 -21.97 -4.04
CA THR A 333 -13.99 -22.62 -5.28
C THR A 333 -14.22 -21.56 -6.33
N ASP A 334 -13.55 -21.68 -7.49
CA ASP A 334 -13.66 -20.74 -8.60
C ASP A 334 -14.94 -20.97 -9.44
N LYS A 335 -15.16 -20.06 -10.40
CA LYS A 335 -16.30 -20.14 -11.34
C LYS A 335 -16.18 -21.27 -12.37
N TYR A 336 -15.09 -22.04 -12.35
CA TYR A 336 -14.87 -23.23 -13.19
C TYR A 336 -15.09 -24.53 -12.43
N GLY A 337 -15.24 -24.48 -11.10
CA GLY A 337 -15.44 -25.62 -10.23
C GLY A 337 -14.15 -26.16 -9.58
N ASN A 338 -12.99 -25.53 -9.84
CA ASN A 338 -11.75 -25.89 -9.14
C ASN A 338 -11.85 -25.48 -7.67
N THR A 339 -11.38 -26.34 -6.77
CA THR A 339 -11.50 -26.11 -5.33
C THR A 339 -10.15 -26.24 -4.65
N GLY A 340 -9.63 -25.12 -4.15
CA GLY A 340 -8.51 -25.07 -3.21
C GLY A 340 -8.99 -25.39 -1.79
N THR A 341 -8.30 -26.30 -1.12
CA THR A 341 -8.61 -26.69 0.26
C THR A 341 -7.42 -26.35 1.17
N PRO A 342 -7.68 -25.73 2.34
CA PRO A 342 -6.62 -25.38 3.30
C PRO A 342 -5.75 -26.58 3.66
N LYS A 343 -4.43 -26.39 3.59
CA LYS A 343 -3.44 -27.44 3.91
C LYS A 343 -2.13 -26.82 4.36
N LYS A 344 -1.53 -27.38 5.41
CA LYS A 344 -0.13 -27.13 5.78
C LYS A 344 0.79 -28.07 5.00
N ILE A 345 1.92 -27.54 4.54
CA ILE A 345 2.94 -28.30 3.78
C ILE A 345 4.34 -28.03 4.34
N SER A 346 5.28 -28.92 4.01
CA SER A 346 6.70 -28.62 4.19
C SER A 346 7.18 -27.73 3.04
N PHE A 347 7.70 -26.56 3.37
CA PHE A 347 8.21 -25.60 2.39
C PHE A 347 9.28 -24.71 3.03
N GLY A 348 10.32 -24.35 2.30
CA GLY A 348 11.34 -23.41 2.73
C GLY A 348 12.07 -23.77 4.04
N GLY A 349 12.15 -25.07 4.37
CA GLY A 349 12.76 -25.57 5.62
C GLY A 349 11.84 -25.50 6.84
N ARG A 350 10.53 -25.31 6.64
CA ARG A 350 9.47 -25.39 7.66
C ARG A 350 8.52 -26.54 7.34
N ASN A 351 7.74 -27.02 8.32
CA ASN A 351 6.76 -28.10 8.14
C ASN A 351 5.31 -27.63 8.34
N ASP A 352 5.12 -26.33 8.54
CA ASP A 352 3.89 -25.71 9.01
C ASP A 352 3.43 -24.54 8.10
N VAL A 353 3.92 -24.47 6.86
CA VAL A 353 3.55 -23.42 5.91
C VAL A 353 2.18 -23.70 5.33
N SER A 354 1.28 -22.73 5.41
CA SER A 354 -0.02 -22.81 4.72
C SER A 354 0.16 -22.70 3.21
N LYS A 355 -0.35 -23.69 2.47
CA LYS A 355 -0.42 -23.60 1.02
C LYS A 355 -1.62 -22.71 0.64
N PRO A 356 -1.43 -21.62 -0.12
CA PRO A 356 -2.55 -20.81 -0.61
C PRO A 356 -3.56 -21.66 -1.40
N THR A 357 -4.82 -21.34 -1.28
CA THR A 357 -5.93 -21.98 -2.02
C THR A 357 -6.31 -21.18 -3.25
N MET A 358 -6.03 -19.88 -3.24
CA MET A 358 -6.27 -18.94 -4.32
C MET A 358 -5.23 -17.83 -4.27
N PHE A 359 -4.90 -17.28 -5.43
CA PHE A 359 -4.13 -16.05 -5.58
C PHE A 359 -4.96 -15.00 -6.31
N TYR A 360 -4.64 -13.72 -6.10
CA TYR A 360 -5.33 -12.62 -6.75
C TYR A 360 -4.40 -11.46 -7.10
N TYR A 361 -4.84 -10.68 -8.09
CA TYR A 361 -4.32 -9.35 -8.40
C TYR A 361 -5.47 -8.35 -8.25
N ALA A 362 -5.45 -7.48 -7.26
CA ALA A 362 -6.26 -6.27 -7.23
C ALA A 362 -5.54 -5.16 -8.01
N LEU A 363 -6.23 -4.51 -8.93
CA LEU A 363 -5.67 -3.57 -9.89
C LEU A 363 -6.39 -2.24 -9.85
N LEU A 364 -5.64 -1.13 -9.89
CA LEU A 364 -6.16 0.23 -10.04
C LEU A 364 -5.28 1.00 -11.02
N ARG A 365 -5.89 1.69 -11.98
CA ARG A 365 -5.20 2.64 -12.87
C ARG A 365 -6.17 3.69 -13.43
N THR A 366 -5.64 4.69 -14.12
CA THR A 366 -6.45 5.54 -14.97
C THR A 366 -6.94 4.78 -16.20
N LYS A 367 -8.16 5.08 -16.69
CA LYS A 367 -8.75 4.38 -17.87
C LYS A 367 -7.89 4.52 -19.11
N SER A 368 -7.39 5.72 -19.39
CA SER A 368 -6.58 5.97 -20.58
C SER A 368 -5.12 5.50 -20.44
N GLY A 369 -4.61 5.34 -19.23
CA GLY A 369 -3.24 4.89 -18.94
C GLY A 369 -2.13 5.91 -19.30
N ASN A 370 -2.47 7.14 -19.69
CA ASN A 370 -1.53 8.18 -20.12
C ASN A 370 -1.98 9.61 -19.79
N THR A 371 -2.66 9.79 -18.69
CA THR A 371 -3.17 11.10 -18.26
C THR A 371 -2.11 12.01 -17.70
N GLY A 372 -1.04 11.44 -17.14
CA GLY A 372 -0.04 12.14 -16.32
C GLY A 372 -0.61 12.69 -15.01
N LYS A 373 -1.85 12.31 -14.62
CA LYS A 373 -2.48 12.69 -13.36
C LYS A 373 -2.18 11.66 -12.27
N SER A 374 -2.12 12.11 -11.03
CA SER A 374 -2.21 11.22 -9.87
C SER A 374 -3.61 10.62 -9.79
N VAL A 375 -3.72 9.33 -9.45
CA VAL A 375 -5.03 8.66 -9.30
C VAL A 375 -5.91 9.29 -8.23
N LYS A 376 -5.33 9.92 -7.20
CA LYS A 376 -6.09 10.67 -6.18
C LYS A 376 -6.81 11.90 -6.74
N ASP A 377 -6.27 12.48 -7.82
CA ASP A 377 -6.79 13.69 -8.45
C ASP A 377 -7.74 13.39 -9.62
N CYS A 378 -8.01 12.10 -9.85
CA CYS A 378 -8.93 11.63 -10.86
C CYS A 378 -10.35 11.50 -10.29
N SER A 379 -11.36 11.78 -11.14
CA SER A 379 -12.74 11.40 -10.85
C SER A 379 -12.93 9.89 -11.00
N GLU A 380 -13.99 9.34 -10.43
CA GLU A 380 -14.39 7.94 -10.61
C GLU A 380 -14.50 7.56 -12.10
N ALA A 381 -15.00 8.46 -12.92
CA ALA A 381 -15.15 8.25 -14.37
C ALA A 381 -13.81 8.11 -15.11
N GLU A 382 -12.72 8.66 -14.57
CA GLU A 382 -11.35 8.55 -15.12
C GLU A 382 -10.58 7.34 -14.63
N LEU A 383 -11.08 6.67 -13.58
CA LEU A 383 -10.44 5.50 -12.94
C LEU A 383 -11.11 4.19 -13.35
N GLN A 384 -10.35 3.13 -13.24
CA GLN A 384 -10.85 1.77 -13.30
C GLN A 384 -10.11 0.87 -12.32
N CYS A 385 -10.84 -0.04 -11.68
CA CYS A 385 -10.26 -1.08 -10.86
C CYS A 385 -11.04 -2.40 -11.03
N ALA A 386 -10.35 -3.51 -10.81
CA ALA A 386 -10.91 -4.86 -10.80
C ALA A 386 -9.93 -5.80 -10.10
N ALA A 387 -10.37 -7.02 -9.81
CA ALA A 387 -9.47 -8.06 -9.33
C ALA A 387 -9.57 -9.30 -10.21
N PHE A 388 -8.40 -9.84 -10.59
CA PHE A 388 -8.31 -11.23 -11.08
C PHE A 388 -8.15 -12.16 -9.87
N VAL A 389 -8.90 -13.24 -9.86
CA VAL A 389 -8.82 -14.30 -8.86
C VAL A 389 -8.53 -15.63 -9.54
N MET A 390 -7.57 -16.39 -9.04
CA MET A 390 -7.11 -17.63 -9.64
C MET A 390 -7.03 -18.72 -8.57
N CYS A 391 -7.89 -19.75 -8.67
CA CYS A 391 -7.78 -20.93 -7.81
C CYS A 391 -6.39 -21.57 -7.99
N HIS A 392 -5.74 -21.95 -6.90
CA HIS A 392 -4.41 -22.57 -6.98
C HIS A 392 -4.45 -23.96 -7.68
N GLU A 393 -5.63 -24.60 -7.71
CA GLU A 393 -5.89 -25.87 -8.42
C GLU A 393 -6.28 -25.65 -9.91
N GLN A 394 -6.04 -24.45 -10.47
CA GLN A 394 -6.36 -24.16 -11.88
C GLN A 394 -5.48 -24.96 -12.84
N ASP A 395 -6.04 -25.35 -13.96
CA ASP A 395 -5.37 -26.16 -14.98
C ASP A 395 -4.23 -25.40 -15.66
N LYS A 396 -3.17 -26.12 -16.01
CA LYS A 396 -2.10 -25.61 -16.85
C LYS A 396 -2.66 -25.16 -18.21
N GLY A 397 -2.21 -24.01 -18.67
CA GLY A 397 -2.63 -23.42 -19.95
C GLY A 397 -3.87 -22.52 -19.84
N HIS A 398 -4.48 -22.41 -18.65
CA HIS A 398 -5.54 -21.44 -18.42
C HIS A 398 -5.01 -20.02 -18.71
N LYS A 399 -5.76 -19.25 -19.46
CA LYS A 399 -5.49 -17.84 -19.75
C LYS A 399 -6.55 -16.98 -19.10
N PRO A 400 -6.21 -15.74 -18.68
CA PRO A 400 -7.18 -14.82 -18.11
C PRO A 400 -8.44 -14.63 -18.95
N GLN A 401 -9.59 -14.69 -18.30
CA GLN A 401 -10.91 -14.57 -18.92
C GLN A 401 -11.84 -13.74 -18.03
N ALA A 402 -12.96 -13.29 -18.56
CA ALA A 402 -13.95 -12.51 -17.83
C ALA A 402 -14.46 -13.20 -16.55
N LYS A 403 -14.45 -14.55 -16.50
CA LYS A 403 -14.83 -15.30 -15.30
C LYS A 403 -13.82 -15.21 -14.16
N ASP A 404 -12.56 -14.87 -14.46
CA ASP A 404 -11.52 -14.70 -13.44
C ASP A 404 -11.60 -13.33 -12.78
N LEU A 405 -12.43 -12.42 -13.32
CA LEU A 405 -12.61 -11.07 -12.79
C LEU A 405 -13.75 -11.02 -11.76
N ILE A 406 -13.50 -10.24 -10.73
CA ILE A 406 -14.46 -9.79 -9.72
C ILE A 406 -14.27 -8.29 -9.44
N SER A 407 -15.25 -7.66 -8.81
CA SER A 407 -15.09 -6.28 -8.33
C SER A 407 -14.14 -6.22 -7.13
N ILE A 408 -13.63 -5.03 -6.84
CA ILE A 408 -12.81 -4.83 -5.63
C ILE A 408 -13.66 -5.05 -4.38
N GLU A 409 -14.93 -4.62 -4.37
CA GLU A 409 -15.87 -4.85 -3.27
C GLU A 409 -16.07 -6.37 -3.00
N GLU A 410 -16.22 -7.18 -4.07
CA GLU A 410 -16.29 -8.65 -3.92
C GLU A 410 -14.99 -9.23 -3.35
N LEU A 411 -13.82 -8.69 -3.75
CA LEU A 411 -12.55 -9.11 -3.20
C LEU A 411 -12.39 -8.70 -1.73
N GLU A 412 -12.82 -7.48 -1.36
CA GLU A 412 -12.84 -7.00 0.03
C GLU A 412 -13.71 -7.91 0.91
N ALA A 413 -14.92 -8.25 0.44
CA ALA A 413 -15.80 -9.18 1.15
C ALA A 413 -15.21 -10.59 1.30
N LEU A 414 -14.42 -11.05 0.32
CA LEU A 414 -13.79 -12.37 0.35
C LEU A 414 -12.59 -12.43 1.29
N THR A 415 -11.76 -11.38 1.29
CA THR A 415 -10.45 -11.39 1.97
C THR A 415 -10.44 -10.68 3.31
N GLY A 416 -11.43 -9.82 3.58
CA GLY A 416 -11.50 -8.99 4.77
C GLY A 416 -10.58 -7.76 4.76
N PHE A 417 -9.81 -7.53 3.68
CA PHE A 417 -8.96 -6.35 3.54
C PHE A 417 -9.68 -5.24 2.79
N THR A 418 -9.32 -3.98 3.06
CA THR A 418 -9.80 -2.81 2.28
C THR A 418 -8.70 -2.33 1.36
N TYR A 419 -8.96 -2.36 0.06
CA TYR A 419 -7.98 -1.99 -0.98
C TYR A 419 -8.15 -0.55 -1.43
N PHE A 420 -7.07 0.06 -1.91
CA PHE A 420 -7.04 1.40 -2.52
C PHE A 420 -7.71 2.49 -1.67
N SER A 421 -7.60 2.39 -0.35
CA SER A 421 -8.20 3.33 0.60
C SER A 421 -7.70 4.77 0.43
N ASN A 422 -6.48 4.93 -0.10
CA ASN A 422 -5.88 6.23 -0.41
C ASN A 422 -6.38 6.85 -1.73
N VAL A 423 -7.33 6.20 -2.41
CA VAL A 423 -7.94 6.70 -3.66
C VAL A 423 -9.46 6.75 -3.49
N PRO A 424 -10.01 7.84 -2.92
CA PRO A 424 -11.43 7.92 -2.54
C PRO A 424 -12.41 7.68 -3.70
N ASN A 425 -12.00 7.99 -4.93
CA ASN A 425 -12.81 7.84 -6.13
C ASN A 425 -12.55 6.51 -6.88
N ALA A 426 -11.89 5.53 -6.27
CA ALA A 426 -11.69 4.23 -6.90
C ALA A 426 -13.05 3.52 -7.12
N PRO A 427 -13.40 3.11 -8.37
CA PRO A 427 -14.70 2.49 -8.69
C PRO A 427 -14.76 1.02 -8.24
N LYS A 428 -14.84 0.78 -6.92
CA LYS A 428 -14.68 -0.55 -6.32
C LYS A 428 -15.84 -1.52 -6.60
N THR A 429 -17.04 -0.99 -6.84
CA THR A 429 -18.28 -1.79 -6.97
C THR A 429 -18.51 -2.32 -8.39
N THR A 430 -17.87 -1.72 -9.39
CA THR A 430 -18.12 -2.03 -10.80
C THR A 430 -16.82 -2.10 -11.61
N TYR A 431 -16.82 -2.96 -12.61
CA TYR A 431 -15.74 -3.05 -13.61
C TYR A 431 -16.32 -3.43 -14.98
N ASN A 432 -15.57 -3.12 -16.02
CA ASN A 432 -15.84 -3.63 -17.37
C ASN A 432 -14.74 -4.62 -17.75
N ALA A 433 -15.09 -5.89 -17.95
CA ALA A 433 -14.11 -6.94 -18.24
C ALA A 433 -13.27 -6.66 -19.50
N ASN A 434 -13.83 -5.96 -20.51
CA ASN A 434 -13.09 -5.62 -21.73
C ASN A 434 -11.95 -4.61 -21.52
N ASP A 435 -11.94 -3.87 -20.39
CA ASP A 435 -10.87 -2.94 -20.07
C ASP A 435 -9.65 -3.65 -19.45
N TRP A 436 -9.83 -4.94 -19.12
CA TRP A 436 -8.86 -5.76 -18.39
C TRP A 436 -8.43 -7.04 -19.12
N LEU A 437 -8.97 -7.32 -20.36
CA LEU A 437 -8.68 -8.53 -21.15
C LEU A 437 -8.05 -8.24 -22.51
#